data_88ad6ed7dec4803b591e8d1ac4a48c19
#
_entry.id   88ad6ed7dec4803b591e8d1ac4a48c19
#
_cell.length_a   1.000
_cell.length_b   1.000
_cell.length_c   1.000
_cell.angle_alpha   90.00
_cell.angle_beta   90.00
_cell.angle_gamma   90.00
#
_symmetry.space_group_name_H-M   'P 1'
#
loop_
_entity.id
_entity.type
_entity.pdbx_description
1 polymer ?
#
loop_
_entity_poly.entity_id
_entity_poly.type
_entity_poly.pdbx_seq_one_letter_code
_entity_poly.pdbx_strand_id
1 'polypeptide(L)'
;MKKTMRDSVGDFMAGKGFYIVLLLCVAALGVSGYYLFSGFTDPPGQTVSAPVTVVVTPKPTVRATPVPTNAPVPPSTATPRPTPAATPIPTAAATPAPTPAPTPATATASVFTWPVKGELLRGYAIETLSYDETMGDWRTHDGVDIAALAGTEVVAPAGGTVDNIYQSDLMGTTLVIRHADDVLSICSNLAAVPTVEIGDTVRTGDVIGSVGDGAIMEDALPSHLHLSMTKNGVSVDPLSYLPER
;
A
#
# COMPACT_ATOMS: atom_id res chain seq x y z
N MET A 1 42.37 -17.65 -61.24
CA MET A 1 41.07 -17.05 -60.86
C MET A 1 41.33 -16.06 -59.75
N LYS A 2 41.07 -14.77 -59.95
CA LYS A 2 41.19 -13.74 -58.86
C LYS A 2 39.96 -13.84 -57.92
N LYS A 3 40.20 -14.21 -56.66
CA LYS A 3 39.18 -14.23 -55.64
C LYS A 3 38.68 -12.81 -55.49
N THR A 4 37.38 -12.59 -55.56
CA THR A 4 36.81 -11.24 -55.45
C THR A 4 36.85 -10.78 -53.97
N MET A 5 36.96 -9.49 -53.75
CA MET A 5 37.05 -8.89 -52.39
C MET A 5 35.87 -9.28 -51.52
N ARG A 6 34.69 -9.55 -52.11
CA ARG A 6 33.48 -10.05 -51.46
C ARG A 6 33.64 -11.44 -50.85
N ASP A 7 34.32 -12.36 -51.58
CA ASP A 7 34.55 -13.74 -51.12
C ASP A 7 35.50 -13.77 -49.91
N SER A 8 36.49 -12.87 -49.90
CA SER A 8 37.47 -12.75 -48.81
C SER A 8 36.83 -12.20 -47.50
N VAL A 9 35.88 -11.26 -47.64
CA VAL A 9 35.11 -10.73 -46.47
C VAL A 9 34.16 -11.79 -45.93
N GLY A 10 33.52 -12.59 -46.81
CA GLY A 10 32.63 -13.69 -46.37
C GLY A 10 33.38 -14.76 -45.59
N ASP A 11 34.55 -15.19 -46.04
CA ASP A 11 35.39 -16.18 -45.35
C ASP A 11 35.95 -15.66 -44.01
N PHE A 12 36.25 -14.37 -43.89
CA PHE A 12 36.68 -13.74 -42.65
C PHE A 12 35.53 -13.67 -41.61
N MET A 13 34.33 -13.34 -42.07
CA MET A 13 33.14 -13.27 -41.22
C MET A 13 32.66 -14.65 -40.73
N ALA A 14 32.78 -15.69 -41.54
CA ALA A 14 32.33 -17.04 -41.18
C ALA A 14 33.13 -17.65 -40.02
N GLY A 15 34.44 -17.33 -39.88
CA GLY A 15 35.27 -17.85 -38.79
C GLY A 15 35.35 -16.96 -37.53
N LYS A 16 35.18 -15.64 -37.66
CA LYS A 16 35.41 -14.66 -36.61
C LYS A 16 34.19 -13.81 -36.31
N GLY A 17 33.10 -13.97 -37.05
CA GLY A 17 31.86 -13.17 -36.88
C GLY A 17 31.30 -13.25 -35.49
N PHE A 18 31.36 -14.44 -34.85
CA PHE A 18 30.94 -14.61 -33.46
C PHE A 18 31.70 -13.70 -32.49
N TYR A 19 33.02 -13.64 -32.61
CA TYR A 19 33.86 -12.80 -31.74
C TYR A 19 33.63 -11.31 -31.96
N ILE A 20 33.35 -10.90 -33.21
CA ILE A 20 33.03 -9.50 -33.54
C ILE A 20 31.69 -9.10 -32.88
N VAL A 21 30.65 -9.94 -33.02
CA VAL A 21 29.36 -9.70 -32.39
C VAL A 21 29.50 -9.69 -30.87
N LEU A 22 30.23 -10.64 -30.28
CA LEU A 22 30.51 -10.68 -28.86
C LEU A 22 31.19 -9.40 -28.35
N LEU A 23 32.20 -8.92 -29.07
CA LEU A 23 32.94 -7.70 -28.72
C LEU A 23 32.03 -6.47 -28.78
N LEU A 24 31.16 -6.38 -29.81
CA LEU A 24 30.19 -5.29 -29.93
C LEU A 24 29.16 -5.34 -28.78
N CYS A 25 28.70 -6.52 -28.40
CA CYS A 25 27.78 -6.68 -27.25
C CYS A 25 28.46 -6.24 -25.94
N VAL A 26 29.69 -6.64 -25.69
CA VAL A 26 30.45 -6.24 -24.50
C VAL A 26 30.71 -4.73 -24.50
N ALA A 27 31.03 -4.13 -25.64
CA ALA A 27 31.19 -2.68 -25.74
C ALA A 27 29.87 -1.94 -25.48
N ALA A 28 28.76 -2.42 -26.03
CA ALA A 28 27.42 -1.83 -25.77
C ALA A 28 27.03 -1.92 -24.31
N LEU A 29 27.28 -3.07 -23.65
CA LEU A 29 27.02 -3.23 -22.21
C LEU A 29 27.93 -2.34 -21.36
N GLY A 30 29.21 -2.18 -21.76
CA GLY A 30 30.14 -1.28 -21.06
C GLY A 30 29.72 0.19 -21.16
N VAL A 31 29.29 0.64 -22.32
CA VAL A 31 28.81 2.01 -22.55
C VAL A 31 27.49 2.22 -21.77
N SER A 32 26.57 1.28 -21.85
CA SER A 32 25.31 1.35 -21.13
C SER A 32 25.52 1.39 -19.61
N GLY A 33 26.40 0.53 -19.11
CA GLY A 33 26.78 0.51 -17.68
C GLY A 33 27.46 1.80 -17.22
N TYR A 34 28.32 2.39 -18.07
CA TYR A 34 28.94 3.68 -17.79
C TYR A 34 27.91 4.81 -17.66
N TYR A 35 26.93 4.89 -18.56
CA TYR A 35 25.87 5.93 -18.48
C TYR A 35 24.95 5.73 -17.27
N LEU A 36 24.63 4.49 -16.93
CA LEU A 36 23.86 4.20 -15.72
C LEU A 36 24.62 4.60 -14.45
N PHE A 37 25.92 4.30 -14.39
CA PHE A 37 26.74 4.61 -13.21
C PHE A 37 27.04 6.12 -13.11
N SER A 38 27.30 6.82 -14.22
CA SER A 38 27.58 8.26 -14.22
C SER A 38 26.33 9.07 -13.82
N GLY A 39 25.11 8.58 -14.11
CA GLY A 39 23.88 9.22 -13.66
C GLY A 39 23.70 9.20 -12.14
N PHE A 40 24.36 8.29 -11.41
CA PHE A 40 24.34 8.24 -9.94
C PHE A 40 25.44 9.11 -9.28
N THR A 41 26.43 9.56 -10.03
CA THR A 41 27.58 10.34 -9.48
C THR A 41 27.46 11.83 -9.70
N ASP A 42 26.55 12.30 -10.56
CA ASP A 42 26.27 13.71 -10.68
C ASP A 42 25.36 14.17 -9.51
N PRO A 43 25.79 15.12 -8.69
CA PRO A 43 24.89 15.74 -7.73
C PRO A 43 23.75 16.39 -8.50
N PRO A 44 22.49 16.35 -8.01
CA PRO A 44 21.35 16.95 -8.71
C PRO A 44 21.68 18.42 -8.96
N GLY A 45 21.80 18.77 -10.23
CA GLY A 45 22.07 20.13 -10.66
C GLY A 45 21.01 21.03 -10.03
N GLN A 46 21.49 22.02 -9.27
CA GLN A 46 20.63 23.07 -8.73
C GLN A 46 19.94 23.75 -9.92
N THR A 47 18.70 23.39 -10.19
CA THR A 47 17.81 24.26 -10.95
C THR A 47 17.63 25.51 -10.09
N VAL A 48 18.30 26.58 -10.50
CA VAL A 48 18.08 27.90 -9.93
C VAL A 48 16.63 28.26 -10.25
N SER A 49 15.74 27.95 -9.33
CA SER A 49 14.37 28.45 -9.38
C SER A 49 14.46 29.97 -9.27
N ALA A 50 14.05 30.65 -10.33
CA ALA A 50 13.80 32.09 -10.27
C ALA A 50 12.91 32.40 -9.06
N PRO A 51 13.12 33.49 -8.31
CA PRO A 51 12.31 33.80 -7.16
C PRO A 51 10.86 34.03 -7.60
N VAL A 52 9.99 33.11 -7.22
CA VAL A 52 8.56 33.33 -7.32
C VAL A 52 8.20 34.41 -6.33
N THR A 53 7.89 35.59 -6.83
CA THR A 53 7.34 36.67 -6.02
C THR A 53 5.96 36.27 -5.55
N VAL A 54 5.87 35.74 -4.34
CA VAL A 54 4.59 35.47 -3.68
C VAL A 54 3.95 36.81 -3.37
N VAL A 55 2.97 37.20 -4.16
CA VAL A 55 2.08 38.33 -3.83
C VAL A 55 1.22 37.85 -2.67
N VAL A 56 1.63 38.20 -1.46
CA VAL A 56 0.82 37.96 -0.26
C VAL A 56 -0.32 38.97 -0.28
N THR A 57 -1.51 38.51 -0.65
CA THR A 57 -2.75 39.27 -0.47
C THR A 57 -2.96 39.43 1.05
N PRO A 58 -3.05 40.64 1.60
CA PRO A 58 -3.25 40.83 3.02
C PRO A 58 -4.60 40.25 3.43
N LYS A 59 -4.58 39.32 4.36
CA LYS A 59 -5.77 38.81 5.06
C LYS A 59 -6.45 40.01 5.75
N PRO A 60 -7.79 40.15 5.61
CA PRO A 60 -8.48 41.26 6.30
C PRO A 60 -8.27 41.17 7.80
N THR A 61 -7.67 42.23 8.38
CA THR A 61 -7.51 42.41 9.81
C THR A 61 -8.90 42.59 10.41
N VAL A 62 -9.34 41.60 11.18
CA VAL A 62 -10.55 41.72 12.01
C VAL A 62 -10.25 42.79 13.07
N ARG A 63 -10.94 43.91 12.97
CA ARG A 63 -10.89 45.03 13.95
C ARG A 63 -11.32 44.49 15.30
N ALA A 64 -10.43 44.49 16.27
CA ALA A 64 -10.72 44.12 17.65
C ALA A 64 -11.83 45.03 18.21
N THR A 65 -12.92 44.43 18.61
CA THR A 65 -13.98 45.06 19.40
C THR A 65 -13.44 45.34 20.81
N PRO A 66 -13.62 46.54 21.38
CA PRO A 66 -13.10 46.85 22.72
C PRO A 66 -13.77 45.94 23.77
N VAL A 67 -12.95 45.30 24.59
CA VAL A 67 -13.36 44.52 25.76
C VAL A 67 -13.99 45.48 26.77
N PRO A 68 -15.20 45.22 27.35
CA PRO A 68 -15.78 46.04 28.39
C PRO A 68 -14.92 45.92 29.64
N THR A 69 -14.57 47.09 30.21
CA THR A 69 -13.85 47.26 31.46
C THR A 69 -14.66 46.66 32.62
N ASN A 70 -14.06 45.69 33.30
CA ASN A 70 -14.65 45.09 34.51
C ASN A 70 -14.85 46.11 35.62
N ALA A 71 -16.07 46.19 36.12
CA ALA A 71 -16.41 46.86 37.37
C ALA A 71 -15.75 46.15 38.58
N PRO A 72 -15.40 46.86 39.67
CA PRO A 72 -14.74 46.26 40.82
C PRO A 72 -15.67 45.27 41.53
N VAL A 73 -15.17 44.05 41.72
CA VAL A 73 -15.85 42.98 42.48
C VAL A 73 -15.69 43.31 43.98
N PRO A 74 -16.78 43.25 44.81
CA PRO A 74 -16.69 43.42 46.27
C PRO A 74 -15.94 42.23 46.89
N PRO A 75 -15.25 42.41 48.03
CA PRO A 75 -14.47 41.38 48.68
C PRO A 75 -15.32 40.21 49.14
N SER A 76 -14.97 39.01 48.68
CA SER A 76 -15.59 37.76 49.10
C SER A 76 -15.28 37.46 50.57
N THR A 77 -16.28 37.31 51.38
CA THR A 77 -16.24 36.81 52.76
C THR A 77 -15.65 35.38 52.75
N ALA A 78 -14.63 35.16 53.57
CA ALA A 78 -13.96 33.87 53.67
C ALA A 78 -14.92 32.81 54.25
N THR A 79 -15.24 31.80 53.44
CA THR A 79 -15.92 30.58 53.85
C THR A 79 -14.94 29.68 54.59
N PRO A 80 -15.32 29.08 55.73
CA PRO A 80 -14.41 28.23 56.51
C PRO A 80 -14.00 27.01 55.69
N ARG A 81 -12.71 26.73 55.71
CA ARG A 81 -12.06 25.58 55.05
C ARG A 81 -12.61 24.28 55.64
N PRO A 82 -13.13 23.35 54.83
CA PRO A 82 -13.51 22.02 55.33
C PRO A 82 -12.28 21.25 55.79
N THR A 83 -12.37 20.61 56.95
CA THR A 83 -11.37 19.69 57.52
C THR A 83 -11.13 18.54 56.54
N PRO A 84 -9.87 18.14 56.25
CA PRO A 84 -9.60 17.04 55.35
C PRO A 84 -10.15 15.75 55.91
N ALA A 85 -11.09 15.12 55.19
CA ALA A 85 -11.54 13.75 55.44
C ALA A 85 -10.38 12.80 55.17
N ALA A 86 -10.22 11.80 56.04
CA ALA A 86 -9.21 10.77 55.94
C ALA A 86 -9.25 10.11 54.55
N THR A 87 -8.13 10.12 53.88
CA THR A 87 -7.93 9.43 52.59
C THR A 87 -8.09 7.93 52.79
N PRO A 88 -9.02 7.25 52.08
CA PRO A 88 -9.08 5.79 52.15
C PRO A 88 -7.77 5.21 51.59
N ILE A 89 -7.21 4.26 52.33
CA ILE A 89 -6.04 3.46 51.91
C ILE A 89 -6.42 2.78 50.61
N PRO A 90 -5.58 2.90 49.50
CA PRO A 90 -5.88 2.20 48.26
C PRO A 90 -5.85 0.69 48.53
N THR A 91 -6.98 0.04 48.42
CA THR A 91 -7.09 -1.41 48.34
C THR A 91 -6.36 -1.84 47.07
N ALA A 92 -5.34 -2.68 47.21
CA ALA A 92 -4.57 -3.23 46.09
C ALA A 92 -5.55 -3.78 45.05
N ALA A 93 -5.52 -3.20 43.84
CA ALA A 93 -6.27 -3.71 42.72
C ALA A 93 -5.80 -5.14 42.44
N ALA A 94 -6.73 -6.07 42.39
CA ALA A 94 -6.44 -7.45 42.02
C ALA A 94 -5.76 -7.44 40.64
N THR A 95 -4.57 -8.00 40.54
CA THR A 95 -3.88 -8.25 39.31
C THR A 95 -4.81 -9.03 38.37
N PRO A 96 -5.14 -8.56 37.16
CA PRO A 96 -5.94 -9.32 36.24
C PRO A 96 -5.25 -10.67 35.98
N ALA A 97 -6.04 -11.74 36.06
CA ALA A 97 -5.55 -13.09 35.72
C ALA A 97 -5.02 -13.07 34.28
N PRO A 98 -3.90 -13.78 33.99
CA PRO A 98 -3.37 -13.83 32.64
C PRO A 98 -4.47 -14.35 31.71
N THR A 99 -4.77 -13.58 30.66
CA THR A 99 -5.62 -14.00 29.54
C THR A 99 -5.01 -15.29 29.00
N PRO A 100 -5.78 -16.38 28.85
CA PRO A 100 -5.25 -17.62 28.30
C PRO A 100 -4.67 -17.34 26.93
N ALA A 101 -3.43 -17.79 26.69
CA ALA A 101 -2.79 -17.73 25.39
C ALA A 101 -3.73 -18.37 24.35
N PRO A 102 -3.87 -17.79 23.13
CA PRO A 102 -4.69 -18.38 22.09
C PRO A 102 -4.22 -19.80 21.82
N THR A 103 -5.10 -20.76 22.03
CA THR A 103 -4.87 -22.17 21.66
C THR A 103 -4.66 -22.19 20.14
N PRO A 104 -3.59 -22.84 19.62
CA PRO A 104 -3.41 -22.96 18.17
C PRO A 104 -4.67 -23.60 17.59
N ALA A 105 -5.36 -22.85 16.74
CA ALA A 105 -6.54 -23.32 16.05
C ALA A 105 -6.12 -24.48 15.16
N THR A 106 -6.71 -25.65 15.36
CA THR A 106 -6.63 -26.77 14.45
C THR A 106 -6.98 -26.27 13.07
N ALA A 107 -6.14 -26.55 12.06
CA ALA A 107 -6.33 -26.13 10.68
C ALA A 107 -7.66 -26.66 10.14
N THR A 108 -8.74 -25.93 10.36
CA THR A 108 -10.02 -26.13 9.71
C THR A 108 -9.90 -25.44 8.35
N ALA A 109 -10.33 -26.10 7.27
CA ALA A 109 -10.35 -25.53 5.93
C ALA A 109 -10.90 -24.12 5.98
N SER A 110 -10.17 -23.15 5.45
CA SER A 110 -10.56 -21.74 5.51
C SER A 110 -11.85 -21.52 4.72
N VAL A 111 -12.89 -21.05 5.39
CA VAL A 111 -14.12 -20.61 4.72
C VAL A 111 -13.91 -19.17 4.31
N PHE A 112 -13.91 -18.92 2.99
CA PHE A 112 -13.73 -17.59 2.44
C PHE A 112 -15.06 -16.84 2.30
N THR A 113 -15.00 -15.53 2.40
CA THR A 113 -16.11 -14.59 2.15
C THR A 113 -15.61 -13.40 1.33
N TRP A 114 -16.54 -12.66 0.73
CA TRP A 114 -16.21 -11.42 0.02
C TRP A 114 -15.74 -10.36 1.02
N PRO A 115 -14.57 -9.71 0.79
CA PRO A 115 -14.04 -8.69 1.71
C PRO A 115 -14.86 -7.39 1.69
N VAL A 116 -15.54 -7.11 0.58
CA VAL A 116 -16.49 -6.00 0.43
C VAL A 116 -17.69 -6.43 -0.40
N LYS A 117 -18.81 -5.72 -0.23
CA LYS A 117 -20.00 -5.88 -1.08
C LYS A 117 -19.92 -4.88 -2.22
N GLY A 118 -19.95 -5.37 -3.46
CA GLY A 118 -19.89 -4.50 -4.64
C GLY A 118 -19.85 -5.31 -5.94
N GLU A 119 -19.93 -4.66 -7.06
CA GLU A 119 -19.82 -5.26 -8.38
C GLU A 119 -18.35 -5.60 -8.68
N LEU A 120 -18.12 -6.65 -9.47
CA LEU A 120 -16.79 -6.97 -9.97
C LEU A 120 -16.49 -6.06 -11.16
N LEU A 121 -15.51 -5.16 -11.01
CA LEU A 121 -15.08 -4.23 -12.06
C LEU A 121 -14.10 -4.90 -13.02
N ARG A 122 -13.17 -5.70 -12.48
CA ARG A 122 -12.11 -6.35 -13.24
C ARG A 122 -11.81 -7.71 -12.62
N GLY A 123 -11.67 -8.73 -13.46
CA GLY A 123 -11.38 -10.09 -13.05
C GLY A 123 -9.89 -10.41 -13.10
N TYR A 124 -9.53 -11.55 -12.49
CA TYR A 124 -8.20 -12.13 -12.59
C TYR A 124 -7.87 -12.53 -14.03
N ALA A 125 -6.72 -12.11 -14.56
CA ALA A 125 -6.29 -12.33 -15.95
C ALA A 125 -4.77 -12.37 -16.07
N ILE A 126 -4.13 -13.40 -15.49
CA ILE A 126 -2.65 -13.51 -15.53
C ILE A 126 -2.12 -14.06 -16.86
N GLU A 127 -2.94 -14.81 -17.58
CA GLU A 127 -2.57 -15.44 -18.86
C GLU A 127 -3.04 -14.62 -20.07
N THR A 128 -3.86 -13.59 -19.84
CA THR A 128 -4.45 -12.78 -20.90
C THR A 128 -4.15 -11.30 -20.65
N LEU A 129 -3.72 -10.60 -21.68
CA LEU A 129 -3.54 -9.15 -21.58
C LEU A 129 -4.89 -8.45 -21.78
N SER A 130 -5.19 -7.49 -20.91
CA SER A 130 -6.27 -6.52 -21.06
C SER A 130 -5.69 -5.12 -21.16
N TYR A 131 -6.40 -4.23 -21.88
CA TYR A 131 -5.99 -2.84 -21.94
C TYR A 131 -6.29 -2.16 -20.59
N ASP A 132 -5.28 -1.49 -20.06
CA ASP A 132 -5.37 -0.73 -18.82
C ASP A 132 -5.50 0.77 -19.16
N GLU A 133 -6.62 1.37 -18.82
CA GLU A 133 -6.92 2.77 -19.14
C GLU A 133 -6.08 3.74 -18.32
N THR A 134 -5.71 3.37 -17.09
CA THR A 134 -4.87 4.21 -16.23
C THR A 134 -3.45 4.31 -16.75
N MET A 135 -2.87 3.17 -17.09
CA MET A 135 -1.46 3.10 -17.53
C MET A 135 -1.31 3.25 -19.04
N GLY A 136 -2.40 3.13 -19.82
CA GLY A 136 -2.40 3.29 -21.26
C GLY A 136 -1.68 2.17 -22.02
N ASP A 137 -1.61 0.96 -21.45
CA ASP A 137 -0.93 -0.18 -22.03
C ASP A 137 -1.71 -1.50 -21.86
N TRP A 138 -1.16 -2.59 -22.40
CA TRP A 138 -1.70 -3.94 -22.27
C TRP A 138 -0.95 -4.70 -21.19
N ARG A 139 -1.65 -5.15 -20.15
CA ARG A 139 -1.06 -5.84 -19.01
C ARG A 139 -1.94 -6.97 -18.51
N THR A 140 -1.35 -7.83 -17.69
CA THR A 140 -2.06 -8.84 -16.91
C THR A 140 -2.65 -8.20 -15.65
N HIS A 141 -3.62 -8.89 -15.03
CA HIS A 141 -4.22 -8.50 -13.76
C HIS A 141 -4.16 -9.69 -12.79
N ASP A 142 -3.49 -9.52 -11.66
CA ASP A 142 -3.18 -10.60 -10.70
C ASP A 142 -4.18 -10.70 -9.54
N GLY A 143 -5.30 -9.97 -9.63
CA GLY A 143 -6.35 -9.93 -8.63
C GLY A 143 -7.73 -9.75 -9.21
N VAL A 144 -8.64 -9.30 -8.36
CA VAL A 144 -9.99 -8.86 -8.72
C VAL A 144 -10.27 -7.50 -8.09
N ASP A 145 -10.88 -6.60 -8.87
CA ASP A 145 -11.29 -5.28 -8.42
C ASP A 145 -12.78 -5.28 -8.11
N ILE A 146 -13.13 -4.94 -6.88
CA ILE A 146 -14.48 -4.98 -6.36
C ILE A 146 -14.93 -3.56 -6.05
N ALA A 147 -15.93 -3.05 -6.76
CA ALA A 147 -16.46 -1.71 -6.58
C ALA A 147 -16.89 -1.48 -5.13
N ALA A 148 -16.35 -0.44 -4.51
CA ALA A 148 -16.73 -0.01 -3.19
C ALA A 148 -16.31 1.44 -2.97
N LEU A 149 -17.16 2.24 -2.35
CA LEU A 149 -16.83 3.64 -2.06
C LEU A 149 -15.68 3.73 -1.04
N ALA A 150 -14.84 4.74 -1.18
CA ALA A 150 -13.83 5.06 -0.17
C ALA A 150 -14.50 5.19 1.22
N GLY A 151 -13.88 4.59 2.23
CA GLY A 151 -14.43 4.49 3.59
C GLY A 151 -15.36 3.29 3.82
N THR A 152 -15.71 2.49 2.81
CA THR A 152 -16.44 1.23 2.99
C THR A 152 -15.61 0.25 3.82
N GLU A 153 -16.19 -0.38 4.83
CA GLU A 153 -15.52 -1.38 5.65
C GLU A 153 -15.06 -2.57 4.80
N VAL A 154 -13.80 -2.96 5.02
CA VAL A 154 -13.18 -4.15 4.43
C VAL A 154 -13.03 -5.19 5.51
N VAL A 155 -13.50 -6.42 5.22
CA VAL A 155 -13.41 -7.54 6.16
C VAL A 155 -12.40 -8.58 5.71
N ALA A 156 -11.85 -9.33 6.67
CA ALA A 156 -10.95 -10.44 6.39
C ALA A 156 -11.65 -11.51 5.54
N PRO A 157 -11.10 -11.85 4.36
CA PRO A 157 -11.72 -12.85 3.47
C PRO A 157 -11.84 -14.23 4.12
N ALA A 158 -10.88 -14.58 4.98
CA ALA A 158 -10.88 -15.82 5.76
C ALA A 158 -10.13 -15.63 7.07
N GLY A 159 -10.27 -16.58 7.98
CA GLY A 159 -9.49 -16.61 9.22
C GLY A 159 -7.99 -16.79 8.94
N GLY A 160 -7.14 -16.09 9.70
CA GLY A 160 -5.70 -16.14 9.51
C GLY A 160 -4.94 -15.20 10.43
N THR A 161 -3.70 -14.93 10.08
CA THR A 161 -2.84 -13.99 10.80
C THR A 161 -2.39 -12.88 9.84
N VAL A 162 -2.42 -11.64 10.29
CA VAL A 162 -1.89 -10.51 9.54
C VAL A 162 -0.38 -10.67 9.38
N ASP A 163 0.06 -10.95 8.17
CA ASP A 163 1.46 -11.24 7.85
C ASP A 163 2.25 -9.96 7.60
N ASN A 164 1.64 -8.99 6.92
CA ASN A 164 2.27 -7.71 6.60
C ASN A 164 1.25 -6.59 6.38
N ILE A 165 1.66 -5.35 6.65
CA ILE A 165 0.96 -4.12 6.28
C ILE A 165 2.01 -3.15 5.76
N TYR A 166 1.82 -2.65 4.54
CA TYR A 166 2.76 -1.71 3.95
C TYR A 166 2.07 -0.71 3.04
N GLN A 167 2.72 0.42 2.82
CA GLN A 167 2.29 1.43 1.85
C GLN A 167 2.95 1.14 0.51
N SER A 168 2.14 0.92 -0.51
CA SER A 168 2.57 0.86 -1.91
C SER A 168 2.35 2.21 -2.58
N ASP A 169 3.35 2.71 -3.29
CA ASP A 169 3.22 3.96 -4.07
C ASP A 169 2.22 3.82 -5.23
N LEU A 170 1.96 2.59 -5.68
CA LEU A 170 1.11 2.29 -6.83
C LEU A 170 -0.30 1.82 -6.43
N MET A 171 -0.40 0.98 -5.37
CA MET A 171 -1.62 0.30 -4.97
C MET A 171 -2.18 0.80 -3.63
N GLY A 172 -1.60 1.87 -3.06
CA GLY A 172 -2.02 2.39 -1.77
C GLY A 172 -1.66 1.50 -0.58
N THR A 173 -2.36 1.64 0.54
CA THR A 173 -2.15 0.80 1.72
C THR A 173 -2.56 -0.63 1.40
N THR A 174 -1.64 -1.56 1.65
CA THR A 174 -1.80 -2.99 1.35
C THR A 174 -1.64 -3.82 2.62
N LEU A 175 -2.56 -4.73 2.86
CA LEU A 175 -2.61 -5.63 4.00
C LEU A 175 -2.61 -7.08 3.51
N VAL A 176 -1.71 -7.89 4.07
CA VAL A 176 -1.54 -9.30 3.73
C VAL A 176 -1.97 -10.17 4.90
N ILE A 177 -2.87 -11.12 4.65
CA ILE A 177 -3.31 -12.11 5.64
C ILE A 177 -2.85 -13.49 5.19
N ARG A 178 -2.18 -14.19 6.08
CA ARG A 178 -1.78 -15.59 5.89
C ARG A 178 -2.85 -16.50 6.46
N HIS A 179 -3.43 -17.30 5.61
CA HIS A 179 -4.41 -18.33 5.94
C HIS A 179 -3.77 -19.72 6.09
N ALA A 180 -4.59 -20.74 6.33
CA ALA A 180 -4.15 -22.12 6.26
C ALA A 180 -3.68 -22.51 4.84
N ASP A 181 -2.93 -23.63 4.72
CA ASP A 181 -2.46 -24.20 3.46
C ASP A 181 -1.60 -23.25 2.59
N ASP A 182 -0.85 -22.34 3.26
CA ASP A 182 0.02 -21.32 2.64
C ASP A 182 -0.70 -20.47 1.58
N VAL A 183 -1.96 -20.14 1.86
CA VAL A 183 -2.76 -19.20 1.08
C VAL A 183 -2.60 -17.81 1.70
N LEU A 184 -2.29 -16.81 0.88
CA LEU A 184 -2.27 -15.40 1.28
C LEU A 184 -3.41 -14.67 0.57
N SER A 185 -4.12 -13.81 1.30
CA SER A 185 -4.96 -12.76 0.74
C SER A 185 -4.25 -11.42 0.86
N ILE A 186 -4.23 -10.65 -0.20
CA ILE A 186 -3.58 -9.35 -0.30
C ILE A 186 -4.67 -8.35 -0.66
N CYS A 187 -5.04 -7.52 0.30
CA CYS A 187 -6.04 -6.45 0.15
C CYS A 187 -5.31 -5.13 -0.07
N SER A 188 -5.42 -4.55 -1.26
CA SER A 188 -4.80 -3.27 -1.62
C SER A 188 -5.85 -2.18 -1.83
N ASN A 189 -5.39 -0.94 -1.95
CA ASN A 189 -6.22 0.26 -1.98
C ASN A 189 -7.03 0.46 -0.69
N LEU A 190 -6.44 0.11 0.45
CA LEU A 190 -7.01 0.41 1.76
C LEU A 190 -6.73 1.86 2.17
N ALA A 191 -7.54 2.39 3.09
CA ALA A 191 -7.27 3.64 3.76
C ALA A 191 -5.95 3.57 4.55
N ALA A 192 -5.34 4.72 4.81
CA ALA A 192 -3.98 4.83 5.35
C ALA A 192 -3.76 4.12 6.69
N VAL A 193 -4.83 3.91 7.48
CA VAL A 193 -4.74 3.30 8.81
C VAL A 193 -5.70 2.10 8.87
N PRO A 194 -5.21 0.87 8.69
CA PRO A 194 -5.97 -0.35 8.95
C PRO A 194 -6.41 -0.45 10.43
N THR A 195 -7.39 -1.29 10.72
CA THR A 195 -7.92 -1.51 12.09
C THR A 195 -7.19 -2.62 12.85
N VAL A 196 -6.21 -3.25 12.20
CA VAL A 196 -5.43 -4.39 12.72
C VAL A 196 -3.93 -4.11 12.59
N GLU A 197 -3.11 -4.84 13.34
CA GLU A 197 -1.64 -4.75 13.35
C GLU A 197 -1.01 -6.05 12.83
N ILE A 198 0.27 -5.97 12.43
CA ILE A 198 1.04 -7.16 12.01
C ILE A 198 1.14 -8.15 13.19
N GLY A 199 0.82 -9.40 12.94
CA GLY A 199 0.79 -10.47 13.93
C GLY A 199 -0.60 -10.71 14.54
N ASP A 200 -1.58 -9.84 14.32
CA ASP A 200 -2.95 -10.06 14.79
C ASP A 200 -3.58 -11.29 14.14
N THR A 201 -4.35 -12.02 14.93
CA THR A 201 -5.19 -13.12 14.44
C THR A 201 -6.58 -12.58 14.13
N VAL A 202 -7.03 -12.78 12.89
CA VAL A 202 -8.34 -12.38 12.41
C VAL A 202 -9.20 -13.60 12.07
N ARG A 203 -10.52 -13.46 12.21
CA ARG A 203 -11.52 -14.43 11.78
C ARG A 203 -12.13 -13.98 10.45
N THR A 204 -12.72 -14.92 9.71
CA THR A 204 -13.52 -14.58 8.55
C THR A 204 -14.58 -13.56 8.89
N GLY A 205 -14.59 -12.42 8.22
CA GLY A 205 -15.55 -11.34 8.43
C GLY A 205 -15.15 -10.29 9.47
N ASP A 206 -14.02 -10.43 10.17
CA ASP A 206 -13.52 -9.38 11.07
C ASP A 206 -13.10 -8.16 10.24
N VAL A 207 -13.42 -6.94 10.71
CA VAL A 207 -13.05 -5.70 10.01
C VAL A 207 -11.54 -5.49 10.10
N ILE A 208 -10.88 -5.37 8.95
CA ILE A 208 -9.42 -5.17 8.83
C ILE A 208 -9.03 -3.77 8.39
N GLY A 209 -10.00 -2.97 7.95
CA GLY A 209 -9.77 -1.60 7.48
C GLY A 209 -10.96 -1.07 6.71
N SER A 210 -10.71 -0.10 5.87
CA SER A 210 -11.70 0.45 4.94
C SER A 210 -11.06 0.71 3.57
N VAL A 211 -11.89 0.80 2.53
CA VAL A 211 -11.45 1.13 1.17
C VAL A 211 -10.87 2.54 1.15
N GLY A 212 -9.74 2.70 0.48
CA GLY A 212 -9.05 3.96 0.26
C GLY A 212 -9.29 4.53 -1.15
N ASP A 213 -8.41 5.45 -1.53
CA ASP A 213 -8.37 6.12 -2.83
C ASP A 213 -6.92 6.32 -3.31
N GLY A 214 -6.00 5.48 -2.83
CA GLY A 214 -4.55 5.63 -3.06
C GLY A 214 -3.96 4.78 -4.18
N ALA A 215 -4.75 3.99 -4.90
CA ALA A 215 -4.28 3.11 -5.97
C ALA A 215 -4.06 3.88 -7.28
N ILE A 216 -2.90 4.52 -7.43
CA ILE A 216 -2.55 5.31 -8.63
C ILE A 216 -2.54 4.45 -9.91
N MET A 217 -2.19 3.17 -9.81
CA MET A 217 -2.20 2.25 -10.96
C MET A 217 -3.60 1.98 -11.51
N GLU A 218 -4.65 2.27 -10.76
CA GLU A 218 -6.04 1.93 -11.08
C GLU A 218 -6.97 3.14 -10.95
N ASP A 219 -6.40 4.36 -11.02
CA ASP A 219 -7.11 5.64 -10.83
C ASP A 219 -8.19 5.92 -11.90
N ALA A 220 -8.12 5.28 -13.08
CA ALA A 220 -9.18 5.36 -14.08
C ALA A 220 -10.43 4.53 -13.73
N LEU A 221 -10.33 3.60 -12.77
CA LEU A 221 -11.45 2.82 -12.28
C LEU A 221 -12.25 3.60 -11.23
N PRO A 222 -13.56 3.31 -11.06
CA PRO A 222 -14.30 3.75 -9.88
C PRO A 222 -13.61 3.29 -8.59
N SER A 223 -13.86 3.97 -7.47
CA SER A 223 -13.34 3.55 -6.16
C SER A 223 -13.65 2.06 -5.89
N HIS A 224 -12.65 1.30 -5.48
CA HIS A 224 -12.72 -0.16 -5.38
C HIS A 224 -11.71 -0.71 -4.37
N LEU A 225 -11.89 -1.96 -4.00
CA LEU A 225 -10.89 -2.79 -3.33
C LEU A 225 -10.23 -3.70 -4.36
N HIS A 226 -8.90 -3.71 -4.41
CA HIS A 226 -8.13 -4.71 -5.14
C HIS A 226 -7.82 -5.89 -4.20
N LEU A 227 -8.24 -7.09 -4.59
CA LEU A 227 -7.96 -8.35 -3.88
C LEU A 227 -7.15 -9.27 -4.77
N SER A 228 -5.92 -9.55 -4.40
CA SER A 228 -5.13 -10.63 -5.00
C SER A 228 -4.88 -11.76 -4.01
N MET A 229 -4.61 -12.95 -4.52
CA MET A 229 -4.35 -14.13 -3.71
C MET A 229 -3.16 -14.91 -4.24
N THR A 230 -2.42 -15.53 -3.32
CA THR A 230 -1.36 -16.47 -3.69
C THR A 230 -1.53 -17.78 -2.91
N LYS A 231 -1.07 -18.88 -3.49
CA LYS A 231 -0.95 -20.17 -2.82
C LYS A 231 0.44 -20.74 -3.08
N ASN A 232 1.17 -21.08 -2.00
CA ASN A 232 2.56 -21.52 -2.08
C ASN A 232 3.44 -20.52 -2.90
N GLY A 233 3.18 -19.22 -2.77
CA GLY A 233 3.89 -18.16 -3.48
C GLY A 233 3.52 -17.99 -4.96
N VAL A 234 2.53 -18.70 -5.48
CA VAL A 234 2.04 -18.57 -6.86
C VAL A 234 0.71 -17.85 -6.87
N SER A 235 0.56 -16.85 -7.78
CA SER A 235 -0.71 -16.14 -7.96
C SER A 235 -1.83 -17.09 -8.36
N VAL A 236 -2.99 -16.96 -7.72
CA VAL A 236 -4.19 -17.76 -7.98
C VAL A 236 -5.41 -16.86 -8.12
N ASP A 237 -6.40 -17.32 -8.90
CA ASP A 237 -7.66 -16.60 -9.08
C ASP A 237 -8.45 -16.54 -7.76
N PRO A 238 -8.68 -15.34 -7.18
CA PRO A 238 -9.46 -15.17 -5.97
C PRO A 238 -10.88 -15.74 -6.08
N LEU A 239 -11.48 -15.71 -7.27
CA LEU A 239 -12.85 -16.22 -7.49
C LEU A 239 -12.95 -17.73 -7.26
N SER A 240 -11.84 -18.48 -7.33
CA SER A 240 -11.79 -19.90 -7.01
C SER A 240 -11.96 -20.20 -5.51
N TYR A 241 -11.80 -19.20 -4.66
CA TYR A 241 -11.90 -19.29 -3.19
C TYR A 241 -13.16 -18.63 -2.64
N LEU A 242 -13.62 -17.57 -3.29
CA LEU A 242 -14.77 -16.79 -2.86
C LEU A 242 -16.09 -17.54 -3.18
N PRO A 243 -17.13 -17.37 -2.34
CA PRO A 243 -18.43 -17.98 -2.63
C PRO A 243 -19.05 -17.37 -3.89
N GLU A 244 -19.84 -18.15 -4.62
CA GLU A 244 -20.63 -17.66 -5.74
C GLU A 244 -21.57 -16.52 -5.27
N ARG A 245 -21.81 -15.57 -6.17
CA ARG A 245 -22.71 -14.42 -5.94
C ARG A 245 -24.09 -14.68 -6.47
#